data_2705ad089c1b852ae9a874f820bd0d6b
#
_entry.id   2705ad089c1b852ae9a874f820bd0d6b
#
_cell.length_a   1.000
_cell.length_b   1.000
_cell.length_c   1.000
_cell.angle_alpha   90.00
_cell.angle_beta   90.00
_cell.angle_gamma   90.00
#
_symmetry.space_group_name_H-M   'P 1'
#
loop_
_entity.id
_entity.type
_entity.pdbx_description
1 polymer ?
#
loop_
_entity_poly.entity_id
_entity_poly.type
_entity_poly.pdbx_seq_one_letter_code
_entity_poly.pdbx_strand_id
1 'polypeptide(L)'
;MTVDTTVQPKAIAHPLDSRLYNRGREILVRLAARHGLQLRQSYRRLAKRALRLASRYAHARQMRRARREIKRLEVFLGRVARDVARKLAQRPDLAPRFERPLALVGRLLAQQKTDRAKLYALHAPEVECLAKGKAHKRYEFGVKVSVAATNREGLVVGMLALPGNPYDGHTLAPALAQVERLTGVAVARSYVDRGYRGHRLSERRVLIAGQRRGLTPTMRRELKRRSAIEPVIGHMKNDGRLGRNFLAGRIGDAVNALLCGAGYNLRLILNYLAELLRALFVLLASTTLTTRPA
;
A
#
# COMPACT_ATOMS: atom_id res chain seq x y z
N MET A 1 -4.04 21.72 10.60
CA MET A 1 -3.59 20.83 9.52
C MET A 1 -4.71 19.90 9.05
N THR A 2 -4.58 19.29 7.90
CA THR A 2 -5.54 18.31 7.36
C THR A 2 -4.95 16.91 7.44
N VAL A 3 -5.75 15.94 7.89
CA VAL A 3 -5.35 14.52 7.95
C VAL A 3 -6.38 13.67 7.21
N ASP A 4 -5.88 12.74 6.40
CA ASP A 4 -6.69 11.77 5.67
C ASP A 4 -5.95 10.44 5.55
N THR A 5 -6.67 9.35 5.25
CA THR A 5 -6.08 8.05 5.00
C THR A 5 -6.22 7.64 3.54
N THR A 6 -5.20 6.96 3.06
CA THR A 6 -5.24 6.35 1.72
C THR A 6 -4.66 4.94 1.75
N VAL A 7 -4.87 4.17 0.69
CA VAL A 7 -4.16 2.90 0.50
C VAL A 7 -2.91 3.14 -0.34
N GLN A 8 -1.79 2.60 0.13
CA GLN A 8 -0.56 2.43 -0.64
C GLN A 8 -0.55 1.00 -1.19
N PRO A 9 -0.91 0.77 -2.47
CA PRO A 9 -0.89 -0.56 -3.04
C PRO A 9 0.53 -1.09 -3.17
N LYS A 10 0.70 -2.38 -2.84
CA LYS A 10 1.94 -3.10 -3.08
C LYS A 10 2.06 -3.51 -4.56
N ALA A 11 3.26 -3.55 -5.09
CA ALA A 11 3.53 -4.02 -6.44
C ALA A 11 3.40 -5.54 -6.57
N ILE A 12 2.20 -6.05 -6.38
CA ILE A 12 1.86 -7.46 -6.54
C ILE A 12 0.92 -7.69 -7.72
N ALA A 13 0.93 -8.89 -8.27
CA ALA A 13 -0.11 -9.32 -9.19
C ALA A 13 -1.43 -9.49 -8.43
N HIS A 14 -2.57 -9.26 -9.09
CA HIS A 14 -3.88 -9.46 -8.48
C HIS A 14 -3.96 -10.88 -7.88
N PRO A 15 -4.23 -11.03 -6.58
CA PRO A 15 -4.19 -12.31 -5.89
C PRO A 15 -5.35 -13.21 -6.33
N LEU A 16 -4.97 -14.33 -6.93
CA LEU A 16 -5.87 -15.43 -7.28
C LEU A 16 -5.30 -16.71 -6.70
N ASP A 17 -6.12 -17.52 -6.07
CA ASP A 17 -5.68 -18.79 -5.46
C ASP A 17 -4.92 -19.67 -6.45
N SER A 18 -5.39 -19.77 -7.71
CA SER A 18 -4.69 -20.50 -8.75
C SER A 18 -3.26 -20.03 -8.99
N ARG A 19 -3.04 -18.71 -8.99
CA ARG A 19 -1.70 -18.10 -9.15
C ARG A 19 -0.84 -18.31 -7.91
N LEU A 20 -1.41 -18.17 -6.72
CA LEU A 20 -0.71 -18.36 -5.46
C LEU A 20 -0.24 -19.81 -5.30
N TYR A 21 -1.11 -20.81 -5.53
CA TYR A 21 -0.75 -22.22 -5.48
C TYR A 21 0.34 -22.57 -6.50
N ASN A 22 0.21 -22.10 -7.75
CA ASN A 22 1.24 -22.35 -8.75
C ASN A 22 2.57 -21.67 -8.39
N ARG A 23 2.53 -20.44 -7.89
CA ARG A 23 3.73 -19.71 -7.48
C ARG A 23 4.44 -20.36 -6.30
N GLY A 24 3.70 -20.84 -5.28
CA GLY A 24 4.25 -21.61 -4.17
C GLY A 24 4.96 -22.86 -4.66
N ARG A 25 4.34 -23.63 -5.58
CA ARG A 25 4.95 -24.79 -6.21
C ARG A 25 6.25 -24.42 -6.95
N GLU A 26 6.25 -23.33 -7.73
CA GLU A 26 7.43 -22.88 -8.47
C GLU A 26 8.59 -22.50 -7.54
N ILE A 27 8.28 -21.82 -6.43
CA ILE A 27 9.28 -21.44 -5.43
C ILE A 27 9.94 -22.69 -4.84
N LEU A 28 9.15 -23.65 -4.37
CA LEU A 28 9.67 -24.89 -3.78
C LEU A 28 10.46 -25.73 -4.77
N VAL A 29 9.96 -25.90 -6.00
CA VAL A 29 10.66 -26.67 -7.05
C VAL A 29 11.98 -26.01 -7.44
N ARG A 30 12.00 -24.68 -7.60
CA ARG A 30 13.23 -23.94 -7.92
C ARG A 30 14.25 -24.03 -6.79
N LEU A 31 13.79 -23.90 -5.54
CA LEU A 31 14.66 -23.99 -4.37
C LEU A 31 15.23 -25.41 -4.22
N ALA A 32 14.41 -26.44 -4.42
CA ALA A 32 14.83 -27.83 -4.42
C ALA A 32 15.92 -28.09 -5.49
N ALA A 33 15.69 -27.64 -6.72
CA ALA A 33 16.66 -27.76 -7.80
C ALA A 33 17.98 -27.03 -7.49
N ARG A 34 17.92 -25.82 -6.91
CA ARG A 34 19.13 -25.06 -6.52
C ARG A 34 19.99 -25.77 -5.49
N HIS A 35 19.39 -26.58 -4.63
CA HIS A 35 20.08 -27.30 -3.55
C HIS A 35 20.23 -28.79 -3.83
N GLY A 36 20.03 -29.24 -5.06
CA GLY A 36 20.22 -30.64 -5.45
C GLY A 36 19.18 -31.61 -4.87
N LEU A 37 18.09 -31.13 -4.33
CA LEU A 37 16.99 -31.98 -3.86
C LEU A 37 16.14 -32.47 -5.03
N GLN A 38 16.32 -33.77 -5.36
CA GLN A 38 15.54 -34.38 -6.44
C GLN A 38 14.13 -34.70 -5.99
N LEU A 39 13.15 -34.00 -6.56
CA LEU A 39 11.72 -34.20 -6.27
C LEU A 39 11.20 -35.38 -7.11
N ARG A 40 10.26 -36.17 -6.54
CA ARG A 40 9.56 -37.23 -7.27
C ARG A 40 8.82 -36.69 -8.49
N GLN A 41 8.17 -35.51 -8.30
CA GLN A 41 7.40 -34.88 -9.36
C GLN A 41 7.35 -33.37 -9.16
N SER A 42 7.74 -32.58 -10.17
CA SER A 42 7.68 -31.12 -10.15
C SER A 42 6.30 -30.55 -10.53
N TYR A 43 5.43 -31.34 -11.15
CA TYR A 43 4.13 -30.96 -11.72
C TYR A 43 4.20 -29.78 -12.71
N ARG A 44 5.35 -29.42 -13.26
CA ARG A 44 5.55 -28.23 -14.10
C ARG A 44 4.57 -28.13 -15.25
N ARG A 45 4.47 -29.19 -16.07
CA ARG A 45 3.58 -29.23 -17.25
C ARG A 45 2.10 -29.24 -16.85
N LEU A 46 1.75 -30.09 -15.88
CA LEU A 46 0.38 -30.25 -15.40
C LEU A 46 -0.15 -28.98 -14.74
N ALA A 47 0.67 -28.31 -13.90
CA ALA A 47 0.29 -27.06 -13.24
C ALA A 47 0.13 -25.91 -14.24
N LYS A 48 1.02 -25.81 -15.25
CA LYS A 48 0.85 -24.81 -16.34
C LYS A 48 -0.46 -24.99 -17.09
N ARG A 49 -0.83 -26.26 -17.40
CA ARG A 49 -2.11 -26.58 -18.04
C ARG A 49 -3.30 -26.23 -17.13
N ALA A 50 -3.28 -26.66 -15.87
CA ALA A 50 -4.33 -26.39 -14.90
C ALA A 50 -4.53 -24.89 -14.66
N LEU A 51 -3.47 -24.11 -14.53
CA LEU A 51 -3.52 -22.66 -14.37
C LEU A 51 -4.22 -21.98 -15.58
N ARG A 52 -3.85 -22.38 -16.79
CA ARG A 52 -4.46 -21.86 -18.01
C ARG A 52 -5.94 -22.22 -18.11
N LEU A 53 -6.30 -23.47 -17.83
CA LEU A 53 -7.69 -23.93 -17.83
C LEU A 53 -8.52 -23.25 -16.76
N ALA A 54 -8.00 -23.07 -15.54
CA ALA A 54 -8.66 -22.34 -14.47
C ALA A 54 -9.02 -20.91 -14.91
N SER A 55 -8.08 -20.20 -15.56
CA SER A 55 -8.30 -18.85 -16.08
C SER A 55 -9.36 -18.83 -17.20
N ARG A 56 -9.28 -19.74 -18.17
CA ARG A 56 -10.24 -19.84 -19.28
C ARG A 56 -11.65 -20.15 -18.80
N TYR A 57 -11.81 -21.13 -17.91
CA TYR A 57 -13.11 -21.48 -17.34
C TYR A 57 -13.70 -20.35 -16.48
N ALA A 58 -12.87 -19.64 -15.70
CA ALA A 58 -13.32 -18.49 -14.93
C ALA A 58 -13.81 -17.35 -15.84
N HIS A 59 -13.09 -17.05 -16.92
CA HIS A 59 -13.49 -16.06 -17.93
C HIS A 59 -14.81 -16.45 -18.62
N ALA A 60 -14.96 -17.72 -18.96
CA ALA A 60 -16.20 -18.28 -19.55
C ALA A 60 -17.33 -18.49 -18.51
N ARG A 61 -17.19 -17.97 -17.27
CA ARG A 61 -18.14 -18.14 -16.14
C ARG A 61 -18.45 -19.60 -15.76
N GLN A 62 -17.66 -20.56 -16.22
CA GLN A 62 -17.78 -22.00 -15.89
C GLN A 62 -17.11 -22.29 -14.54
N MET A 63 -17.65 -21.72 -13.46
CA MET A 63 -16.99 -21.69 -12.14
C MET A 63 -16.77 -23.08 -11.52
N ARG A 64 -17.65 -24.08 -11.80
CA ARG A 64 -17.44 -25.48 -11.33
C ARG A 64 -16.16 -26.08 -11.92
N ARG A 65 -15.94 -25.89 -13.23
CA ARG A 65 -14.73 -26.36 -13.94
C ARG A 65 -13.49 -25.59 -13.46
N ALA A 66 -13.58 -24.27 -13.31
CA ALA A 66 -12.49 -23.45 -12.77
C ALA A 66 -12.05 -23.93 -11.37
N ARG A 67 -13.00 -24.17 -10.45
CA ARG A 67 -12.72 -24.67 -9.09
C ARG A 67 -12.01 -26.03 -9.11
N ARG A 68 -12.37 -26.93 -10.02
CA ARG A 68 -11.68 -28.23 -10.18
C ARG A 68 -10.19 -28.03 -10.51
N GLU A 69 -9.87 -27.15 -11.44
CA GLU A 69 -8.48 -26.89 -11.82
C GLU A 69 -7.71 -26.14 -10.71
N ILE A 70 -8.37 -25.24 -9.97
CA ILE A 70 -7.77 -24.59 -8.79
C ILE A 70 -7.42 -25.64 -7.72
N LYS A 71 -8.35 -26.58 -7.45
CA LYS A 71 -8.12 -27.68 -6.49
C LYS A 71 -6.96 -28.58 -6.93
N ARG A 72 -6.80 -28.84 -8.24
CA ARG A 72 -5.65 -29.56 -8.77
C ARG A 72 -4.33 -28.85 -8.47
N LEU A 73 -4.29 -27.51 -8.63
CA LEU A 73 -3.10 -26.70 -8.32
C LEU A 73 -2.76 -26.77 -6.83
N GLU A 74 -3.76 -26.68 -5.96
CA GLU A 74 -3.60 -26.85 -4.51
C GLU A 74 -3.01 -28.23 -4.17
N VAL A 75 -3.55 -29.31 -4.78
CA VAL A 75 -3.04 -30.68 -4.59
C VAL A 75 -1.60 -30.81 -5.06
N PHE A 76 -1.24 -30.23 -6.21
CA PHE A 76 0.14 -30.26 -6.71
C PHE A 76 1.09 -29.54 -5.76
N LEU A 77 0.71 -28.37 -5.25
CA LEU A 77 1.50 -27.66 -4.26
C LEU A 77 1.69 -28.50 -2.99
N GLY A 78 0.60 -29.05 -2.44
CA GLY A 78 0.65 -29.89 -1.24
C GLY A 78 1.54 -31.14 -1.42
N ARG A 79 1.50 -31.79 -2.58
CA ARG A 79 2.36 -32.92 -2.89
C ARG A 79 3.85 -32.52 -2.94
N VAL A 80 4.17 -31.42 -3.61
CA VAL A 80 5.55 -30.88 -3.66
C VAL A 80 6.03 -30.50 -2.27
N ALA A 81 5.22 -29.82 -1.46
CA ALA A 81 5.59 -29.42 -0.11
C ALA A 81 5.91 -30.63 0.79
N ARG A 82 5.05 -31.67 0.75
CA ARG A 82 5.29 -32.91 1.50
C ARG A 82 6.53 -33.68 0.99
N ASP A 83 6.80 -33.67 -0.31
CA ASP A 83 8.00 -34.32 -0.87
C ASP A 83 9.28 -33.59 -0.43
N VAL A 84 9.29 -32.25 -0.47
CA VAL A 84 10.37 -31.42 0.06
C VAL A 84 10.58 -31.72 1.54
N ALA A 85 9.54 -31.67 2.37
CA ALA A 85 9.63 -31.91 3.81
C ALA A 85 10.25 -33.28 4.14
N ARG A 86 9.82 -34.35 3.46
CA ARG A 86 10.40 -35.71 3.64
C ARG A 86 11.88 -35.76 3.30
N LYS A 87 12.31 -35.06 2.25
CA LYS A 87 13.71 -35.05 1.83
C LYS A 87 14.59 -34.20 2.73
N LEU A 88 14.03 -33.14 3.31
CA LEU A 88 14.74 -32.34 4.31
C LEU A 88 14.99 -33.10 5.61
N ALA A 89 14.17 -34.09 5.96
CA ALA A 89 14.46 -34.98 7.08
C ALA A 89 15.78 -35.75 6.92
N GLN A 90 16.21 -36.01 5.67
CA GLN A 90 17.49 -36.63 5.34
C GLN A 90 18.62 -35.60 5.09
N ARG A 91 18.33 -34.32 5.05
CA ARG A 91 19.25 -33.21 4.79
C ARG A 91 18.95 -32.01 5.73
N PRO A 92 19.18 -32.19 7.03
CA PRO A 92 18.88 -31.15 8.02
C PRO A 92 19.68 -29.87 7.82
N ASP A 93 20.84 -29.96 7.19
CA ASP A 93 21.68 -28.83 6.77
C ASP A 93 20.95 -27.82 5.87
N LEU A 94 19.99 -28.28 5.09
CA LEU A 94 19.20 -27.45 4.19
C LEU A 94 17.92 -26.87 4.83
N ALA A 95 17.50 -27.40 5.96
CA ALA A 95 16.22 -27.03 6.61
C ALA A 95 16.04 -25.51 6.79
N PRO A 96 17.03 -24.72 7.25
CA PRO A 96 16.86 -23.27 7.43
C PRO A 96 16.53 -22.51 6.13
N ARG A 97 17.02 -23.03 4.99
CA ARG A 97 16.76 -22.40 3.68
C ARG A 97 15.32 -22.60 3.19
N PHE A 98 14.66 -23.66 3.65
CA PHE A 98 13.29 -24.03 3.27
C PHE A 98 12.24 -23.63 4.29
N GLU A 99 12.62 -23.29 5.52
CA GLU A 99 11.74 -22.99 6.63
C GLU A 99 10.69 -21.93 6.25
N ARG A 100 11.13 -20.74 5.87
CA ARG A 100 10.23 -19.64 5.48
C ARG A 100 9.34 -19.97 4.27
N PRO A 101 9.85 -20.50 3.16
CA PRO A 101 9.03 -20.95 2.03
C PRO A 101 8.00 -22.01 2.41
N LEU A 102 8.36 -23.02 3.20
CA LEU A 102 7.43 -24.06 3.64
C LEU A 102 6.37 -23.50 4.60
N ALA A 103 6.74 -22.64 5.54
CA ALA A 103 5.80 -21.98 6.44
C ALA A 103 4.75 -21.15 5.66
N LEU A 104 5.18 -20.37 4.66
CA LEU A 104 4.26 -19.61 3.81
C LEU A 104 3.36 -20.51 2.97
N VAL A 105 3.88 -21.61 2.44
CA VAL A 105 3.07 -22.59 1.70
C VAL A 105 2.11 -23.32 2.62
N GLY A 106 2.51 -23.68 3.83
CA GLY A 106 1.64 -24.27 4.85
C GLY A 106 0.48 -23.35 5.19
N ARG A 107 0.78 -22.07 5.47
CA ARG A 107 -0.23 -21.03 5.71
C ARG A 107 -1.20 -20.88 4.51
N LEU A 108 -0.66 -20.88 3.27
CA LEU A 108 -1.49 -20.77 2.06
C LEU A 108 -2.42 -21.98 1.88
N LEU A 109 -1.95 -23.19 2.16
CA LEU A 109 -2.76 -24.41 2.04
C LEU A 109 -3.82 -24.53 3.14
N ALA A 110 -3.57 -23.99 4.32
CA ALA A 110 -4.53 -23.97 5.45
C ALA A 110 -5.58 -22.85 5.32
N GLN A 111 -5.32 -21.84 4.49
CA GLN A 111 -6.12 -20.63 4.38
C GLN A 111 -7.55 -20.91 3.89
N GLN A 112 -8.53 -20.37 4.61
CA GLN A 112 -9.96 -20.46 4.28
C GLN A 112 -10.49 -19.16 3.66
N LYS A 113 -11.63 -19.25 2.95
CA LYS A 113 -12.27 -18.08 2.31
C LYS A 113 -12.65 -17.00 3.32
N THR A 114 -13.01 -17.38 4.54
CA THR A 114 -13.50 -16.52 5.63
C THR A 114 -12.40 -15.90 6.48
N ASP A 115 -11.13 -16.33 6.33
CA ASP A 115 -10.04 -15.85 7.15
C ASP A 115 -9.80 -14.35 6.94
N ARG A 116 -9.57 -13.63 8.02
CA ARG A 116 -9.28 -12.18 7.99
C ARG A 116 -7.85 -11.88 7.55
N ALA A 117 -6.89 -12.67 8.02
CA ALA A 117 -5.45 -12.47 7.77
C ALA A 117 -4.94 -13.37 6.64
N LYS A 118 -5.46 -13.20 5.42
CA LYS A 118 -5.07 -14.00 4.26
C LYS A 118 -3.70 -13.61 3.72
N LEU A 119 -3.07 -14.59 3.08
CA LEU A 119 -1.87 -14.38 2.28
C LEU A 119 -2.26 -14.02 0.85
N TYR A 120 -1.90 -12.81 0.42
CA TYR A 120 -2.22 -12.31 -0.92
C TYR A 120 -1.01 -12.35 -1.87
N ALA A 121 0.22 -12.45 -1.33
CA ALA A 121 1.44 -12.62 -2.09
C ALA A 121 2.49 -13.38 -1.28
N LEU A 122 3.18 -14.34 -1.89
CA LEU A 122 4.23 -15.13 -1.20
C LEU A 122 5.51 -14.33 -0.97
N HIS A 123 5.80 -13.35 -1.84
CA HIS A 123 6.98 -12.49 -1.70
C HIS A 123 6.74 -11.26 -0.83
N ALA A 124 5.49 -10.94 -0.57
CA ALA A 124 5.07 -9.82 0.26
C ALA A 124 3.92 -10.27 1.19
N PRO A 125 4.22 -11.12 2.20
CA PRO A 125 3.20 -11.70 3.09
C PRO A 125 2.53 -10.68 4.01
N GLU A 126 3.09 -9.48 4.11
CA GLU A 126 2.55 -8.34 4.88
C GLU A 126 1.37 -7.64 4.20
N VAL A 127 1.10 -7.94 2.92
CA VAL A 127 0.04 -7.28 2.15
C VAL A 127 -1.33 -7.58 2.71
N GLU A 128 -2.12 -6.55 2.86
CA GLU A 128 -3.50 -6.58 3.34
C GLU A 128 -4.50 -6.29 2.20
N CYS A 129 -5.73 -6.74 2.37
CA CYS A 129 -6.84 -6.44 1.48
C CYS A 129 -7.70 -5.35 2.11
N LEU A 130 -7.75 -4.18 1.48
CA LEU A 130 -8.51 -3.03 1.95
C LEU A 130 -9.71 -2.78 1.03
N ALA A 131 -10.92 -2.79 1.62
CA ALA A 131 -12.15 -2.45 0.91
C ALA A 131 -12.41 -0.95 1.06
N LYS A 132 -12.49 -0.22 -0.07
CA LYS A 132 -12.76 1.24 -0.07
C LYS A 132 -14.15 1.62 -0.59
N GLY A 133 -15.05 0.68 -0.80
CA GLY A 133 -16.41 0.97 -1.26
C GLY A 133 -16.53 1.59 -2.66
N LYS A 134 -15.43 1.71 -3.42
CA LYS A 134 -15.46 2.26 -4.78
C LYS A 134 -16.05 1.22 -5.74
N ALA A 135 -17.04 1.62 -6.55
CA ALA A 135 -17.77 0.72 -7.45
C ALA A 135 -16.85 -0.04 -8.43
N HIS A 136 -15.86 0.64 -9.03
CA HIS A 136 -14.97 0.06 -10.03
C HIS A 136 -13.71 -0.60 -9.45
N LYS A 137 -13.32 -0.31 -8.20
CA LYS A 137 -12.15 -0.90 -7.54
C LYS A 137 -12.45 -1.22 -6.08
N ARG A 138 -13.20 -2.31 -5.90
CA ARG A 138 -13.71 -2.72 -4.59
C ARG A 138 -12.62 -3.03 -3.57
N TYR A 139 -11.51 -3.62 -4.01
CA TYR A 139 -10.40 -4.04 -3.15
C TYR A 139 -9.08 -3.48 -3.65
N GLU A 140 -8.26 -2.99 -2.73
CA GLU A 140 -6.86 -2.62 -2.94
C GLU A 140 -5.98 -3.51 -2.05
N PHE A 141 -4.82 -3.91 -2.58
CA PHE A 141 -3.89 -4.81 -1.89
C PHE A 141 -2.61 -4.05 -1.54
N GLY A 142 -2.38 -3.81 -0.25
CA GLY A 142 -1.26 -3.01 0.23
C GLY A 142 -1.37 -2.71 1.71
N VAL A 143 -1.06 -1.49 2.11
CA VAL A 143 -1.15 -1.00 3.49
C VAL A 143 -1.92 0.32 3.52
N LYS A 144 -2.66 0.58 4.59
CA LYS A 144 -3.25 1.89 4.86
C LYS A 144 -2.13 2.88 5.23
N VAL A 145 -2.22 4.11 4.74
CA VAL A 145 -1.28 5.19 5.08
C VAL A 145 -2.10 6.40 5.52
N SER A 146 -1.73 6.99 6.66
CA SER A 146 -2.21 8.31 7.07
C SER A 146 -1.31 9.37 6.45
N VAL A 147 -1.92 10.39 5.88
CA VAL A 147 -1.29 11.56 5.28
C VAL A 147 -1.70 12.78 6.08
N ALA A 148 -0.75 13.56 6.56
CA ALA A 148 -0.97 14.81 7.23
C ALA A 148 -0.33 15.95 6.43
N ALA A 149 -1.12 16.97 6.07
CA ALA A 149 -0.65 18.12 5.31
C ALA A 149 -1.03 19.43 6.00
N THR A 150 -0.24 20.49 5.77
CA THR A 150 -0.61 21.83 6.18
C THR A 150 -1.89 22.24 5.45
N ASN A 151 -2.79 22.95 6.14
CA ASN A 151 -4.11 23.27 5.58
C ASN A 151 -4.06 24.35 4.50
N ARG A 152 -3.07 25.22 4.52
CA ARG A 152 -2.93 26.37 3.62
C ARG A 152 -2.00 26.06 2.46
N GLU A 153 -0.80 25.60 2.73
CA GLU A 153 0.28 25.40 1.76
C GLU A 153 0.22 24.03 1.08
N GLY A 154 -0.46 23.06 1.72
CA GLY A 154 -0.53 21.69 1.21
C GLY A 154 0.76 20.87 1.38
N LEU A 155 1.73 21.36 2.19
CA LEU A 155 2.96 20.63 2.50
C LEU A 155 2.66 19.39 3.33
N VAL A 156 3.18 18.26 2.95
CA VAL A 156 3.05 16.99 3.68
C VAL A 156 4.00 17.00 4.87
N VAL A 157 3.44 17.02 6.09
CA VAL A 157 4.18 17.10 7.35
C VAL A 157 4.16 15.78 8.14
N GLY A 158 3.42 14.79 7.68
CA GLY A 158 3.38 13.46 8.27
C GLY A 158 2.90 12.40 7.29
N MET A 159 3.57 11.25 7.31
CA MET A 159 3.23 10.05 6.53
C MET A 159 3.43 8.82 7.41
N LEU A 160 2.35 8.10 7.72
CA LEU A 160 2.40 6.96 8.62
C LEU A 160 1.76 5.74 7.99
N ALA A 161 2.55 4.68 7.75
CA ALA A 161 2.02 3.38 7.35
C ALA A 161 1.34 2.71 8.56
N LEU A 162 0.15 2.17 8.34
CA LEU A 162 -0.77 1.67 9.37
C LEU A 162 -1.13 0.20 9.09
N PRO A 163 -0.28 -0.75 9.49
CA PRO A 163 -0.59 -2.18 9.37
C PRO A 163 -1.84 -2.58 10.18
N GLY A 164 -2.56 -3.61 9.72
CA GLY A 164 -3.76 -4.12 10.36
C GLY A 164 -5.04 -3.41 9.96
N ASN A 165 -4.98 -2.49 8.99
CA ASN A 165 -6.13 -1.71 8.51
C ASN A 165 -6.98 -1.12 9.66
N PRO A 166 -6.37 -0.37 10.61
CA PRO A 166 -7.10 0.17 11.75
C PRO A 166 -8.22 1.12 11.30
N TYR A 167 -9.24 1.29 12.15
CA TYR A 167 -10.28 2.28 11.93
C TYR A 167 -9.69 3.70 11.89
N ASP A 168 -10.16 4.56 10.97
CA ASP A 168 -9.55 5.87 10.72
C ASP A 168 -9.51 6.76 11.98
N GLY A 169 -10.57 6.75 12.80
CA GLY A 169 -10.58 7.46 14.07
C GLY A 169 -9.43 7.09 15.01
N HIS A 170 -9.00 5.85 15.02
CA HIS A 170 -7.89 5.38 15.87
C HIS A 170 -6.51 5.76 15.29
N THR A 171 -6.44 6.17 14.04
CA THR A 171 -5.18 6.55 13.37
C THR A 171 -4.78 8.01 13.61
N LEU A 172 -5.70 8.83 14.10
CA LEU A 172 -5.47 10.26 14.25
C LEU A 172 -4.40 10.57 15.31
N ALA A 173 -4.52 9.98 16.49
CA ALA A 173 -3.56 10.21 17.59
C ALA A 173 -2.11 9.91 17.18
N PRO A 174 -1.76 8.74 16.63
CA PRO A 174 -0.40 8.46 16.19
C PRO A 174 0.05 9.34 15.02
N ALA A 175 -0.86 9.78 14.14
CA ALA A 175 -0.53 10.70 13.05
C ALA A 175 -0.17 12.10 13.59
N LEU A 176 -0.92 12.63 14.57
CA LEU A 176 -0.60 13.91 15.21
C LEU A 176 0.72 13.83 15.97
N ALA A 177 0.95 12.77 16.74
CA ALA A 177 2.20 12.55 17.46
C ALA A 177 3.42 12.49 16.51
N GLN A 178 3.28 11.87 15.34
CA GLN A 178 4.33 11.88 14.31
C GLN A 178 4.63 13.30 13.84
N VAL A 179 3.59 14.08 13.52
CA VAL A 179 3.77 15.46 13.04
C VAL A 179 4.45 16.32 14.08
N GLU A 180 3.99 16.29 15.33
CA GLU A 180 4.57 17.08 16.44
C GLU A 180 6.03 16.71 16.68
N ARG A 181 6.38 15.42 16.62
CA ARG A 181 7.76 14.97 16.74
C ARG A 181 8.66 15.44 15.58
N LEU A 182 8.11 15.45 14.35
CA LEU A 182 8.91 15.84 13.17
C LEU A 182 9.06 17.35 13.03
N THR A 183 8.05 18.12 13.44
CA THR A 183 8.03 19.57 13.25
C THR A 183 8.44 20.36 14.50
N GLY A 184 8.42 19.72 15.68
CA GLY A 184 8.60 20.40 16.95
C GLY A 184 7.41 21.33 17.34
N VAL A 185 6.31 21.32 16.57
CA VAL A 185 5.18 22.23 16.75
C VAL A 185 3.92 21.47 17.14
N ALA A 186 3.27 21.90 18.24
CA ALA A 186 2.02 21.34 18.68
C ALA A 186 0.89 21.63 17.67
N VAL A 187 0.09 20.62 17.38
CA VAL A 187 -1.02 20.74 16.43
C VAL A 187 -2.25 21.32 17.12
N ALA A 188 -2.51 22.61 16.91
CA ALA A 188 -3.64 23.31 17.50
C ALA A 188 -5.02 22.83 16.98
N ARG A 189 -5.13 22.54 15.68
CA ARG A 189 -6.38 22.11 15.04
C ARG A 189 -6.14 21.09 13.93
N SER A 190 -7.01 20.08 13.86
CA SER A 190 -7.00 19.04 12.83
C SER A 190 -8.33 19.02 12.07
N TYR A 191 -8.27 18.93 10.74
CA TYR A 191 -9.40 18.84 9.83
C TYR A 191 -9.42 17.46 9.21
N VAL A 192 -10.48 16.70 9.45
CA VAL A 192 -10.60 15.30 9.05
C VAL A 192 -11.93 15.02 8.35
N ASP A 193 -12.03 13.89 7.67
CA ASP A 193 -13.28 13.46 7.07
C ASP A 193 -14.25 12.84 8.10
N ARG A 194 -15.43 12.39 7.64
CA ARG A 194 -16.45 11.76 8.49
C ARG A 194 -16.02 10.38 9.02
N GLY A 195 -15.07 9.73 8.37
CA GLY A 195 -14.52 8.44 8.78
C GLY A 195 -13.77 8.48 10.11
N TYR A 196 -13.39 9.68 10.56
CA TYR A 196 -12.69 9.89 11.84
C TYR A 196 -13.63 10.07 13.06
N ARG A 197 -14.93 9.92 12.92
CA ARG A 197 -15.87 9.99 14.07
C ARG A 197 -15.44 8.97 15.13
N GLY A 198 -15.51 9.36 16.44
CA GLY A 198 -15.06 8.50 17.52
C GLY A 198 -13.52 8.42 17.69
N HIS A 199 -12.79 9.45 17.26
CA HIS A 199 -11.32 9.56 17.36
C HIS A 199 -10.77 9.60 18.80
N ARG A 200 -11.60 9.74 19.81
CA ARG A 200 -11.25 9.73 21.26
C ARG A 200 -10.22 10.78 21.70
N LEU A 201 -10.04 11.84 20.94
CA LEU A 201 -9.13 12.95 21.27
C LEU A 201 -9.93 14.13 21.83
N SER A 202 -10.33 14.07 23.09
CA SER A 202 -11.12 15.13 23.76
C SER A 202 -10.29 16.41 24.02
N GLU A 203 -9.01 16.28 24.27
CA GLU A 203 -8.12 17.41 24.59
C GLU A 203 -7.68 18.21 23.36
N ARG A 204 -7.95 17.71 22.15
CA ARG A 204 -7.51 18.33 20.91
C ARG A 204 -8.67 18.81 20.08
N ARG A 205 -8.51 19.97 19.42
CA ARG A 205 -9.55 20.50 18.56
C ARG A 205 -9.56 19.81 17.20
N VAL A 206 -10.40 18.78 17.09
CA VAL A 206 -10.61 18.00 15.84
C VAL A 206 -11.94 18.45 15.21
N LEU A 207 -11.86 18.87 13.95
CA LEU A 207 -12.99 19.38 13.18
C LEU A 207 -13.30 18.38 12.06
N ILE A 208 -14.50 17.79 12.13
CA ILE A 208 -14.93 16.73 11.20
C ILE A 208 -15.74 17.33 10.04
N ALA A 209 -15.51 16.86 8.83
CA ALA A 209 -16.25 17.30 7.64
C ALA A 209 -17.77 17.21 7.84
N GLY A 210 -18.46 18.30 7.50
CA GLY A 210 -19.93 18.43 7.70
C GLY A 210 -20.35 18.97 9.06
N GLN A 211 -19.42 19.27 9.98
CA GLN A 211 -19.73 19.98 11.22
C GLN A 211 -20.27 21.38 10.91
N ARG A 212 -21.35 21.77 11.56
CA ARG A 212 -22.01 23.07 11.37
C ARG A 212 -21.93 23.98 12.60
N ARG A 213 -21.95 23.40 13.81
CA ARG A 213 -21.98 24.12 15.09
C ARG A 213 -20.56 24.29 15.67
N GLY A 214 -20.38 25.36 16.46
CA GLY A 214 -19.09 25.60 17.16
C GLY A 214 -17.93 26.01 16.24
N LEU A 215 -18.19 26.57 15.06
CA LEU A 215 -17.19 26.99 14.08
C LEU A 215 -17.13 28.51 13.95
N THR A 216 -15.94 29.07 14.10
CA THR A 216 -15.67 30.47 13.70
C THR A 216 -15.61 30.57 12.16
N PRO A 217 -15.71 31.79 11.59
CA PRO A 217 -15.55 32.01 10.13
C PRO A 217 -14.23 31.45 9.59
N THR A 218 -13.14 31.61 10.34
CA THR A 218 -11.82 31.05 9.98
C THR A 218 -11.85 29.52 9.94
N MET A 219 -12.41 28.86 10.96
CA MET A 219 -12.54 27.40 10.99
C MET A 219 -13.40 26.85 9.84
N ARG A 220 -14.46 27.56 9.44
CA ARG A 220 -15.28 27.17 8.29
C ARG A 220 -14.47 27.20 6.99
N ARG A 221 -13.65 28.25 6.78
CA ARG A 221 -12.74 28.33 5.63
C ARG A 221 -11.70 27.21 5.63
N GLU A 222 -11.09 26.95 6.77
CA GLU A 222 -10.08 25.89 6.95
C GLU A 222 -10.70 24.50 6.75
N LEU A 223 -11.93 24.24 7.27
CA LEU A 223 -12.65 22.99 7.07
C LEU A 223 -13.04 22.78 5.60
N LYS A 224 -13.41 23.86 4.88
CA LYS A 224 -13.68 23.81 3.43
C LYS A 224 -12.42 23.41 2.63
N ARG A 225 -11.23 23.86 3.05
CA ARG A 225 -9.95 23.50 2.43
C ARG A 225 -9.53 22.06 2.68
N ARG A 226 -10.18 21.33 3.60
CA ARG A 226 -9.86 19.91 3.86
C ARG A 226 -9.78 19.06 2.57
N SER A 227 -10.68 19.30 1.62
CA SER A 227 -10.69 18.56 0.35
C SER A 227 -9.42 18.73 -0.48
N ALA A 228 -8.62 19.76 -0.23
CA ALA A 228 -7.34 19.98 -0.92
C ALA A 228 -6.31 18.87 -0.64
N ILE A 229 -6.50 18.02 0.37
CA ILE A 229 -5.62 16.86 0.58
C ILE A 229 -5.83 15.76 -0.50
N GLU A 230 -7.00 15.72 -1.15
CA GLU A 230 -7.29 14.71 -2.18
C GLU A 230 -6.40 14.87 -3.43
N PRO A 231 -6.21 16.07 -4.01
CA PRO A 231 -5.19 16.30 -5.04
C PRO A 231 -3.77 15.97 -4.58
N VAL A 232 -3.39 16.34 -3.34
CA VAL A 232 -2.06 16.00 -2.77
C VAL A 232 -1.82 14.49 -2.80
N ILE A 233 -2.80 13.71 -2.30
CA ILE A 233 -2.75 12.23 -2.35
C ILE A 233 -2.74 11.75 -3.80
N GLY A 234 -3.51 12.36 -4.68
CA GLY A 234 -3.56 12.06 -6.12
C GLY A 234 -2.19 12.18 -6.77
N HIS A 235 -1.50 13.30 -6.58
CA HIS A 235 -0.14 13.52 -7.08
C HIS A 235 0.87 12.54 -6.50
N MET A 236 0.86 12.30 -5.20
CA MET A 236 1.74 11.30 -4.59
C MET A 236 1.50 9.89 -5.17
N LYS A 237 0.25 9.53 -5.53
CA LYS A 237 -0.06 8.24 -6.15
C LYS A 237 0.39 8.14 -7.59
N ASN A 238 0.15 9.17 -8.38
CA ASN A 238 0.41 9.16 -9.81
C ASN A 238 1.90 9.38 -10.12
N ASP A 239 2.51 10.34 -9.44
CA ASP A 239 3.87 10.82 -9.73
C ASP A 239 4.89 10.32 -8.71
N GLY A 240 4.46 10.09 -7.45
CA GLY A 240 5.31 9.83 -6.29
C GLY A 240 5.44 8.37 -5.86
N ARG A 241 4.99 7.39 -6.66
CA ARG A 241 5.04 5.95 -6.32
C ARG A 241 4.20 5.51 -5.11
N LEU A 242 3.38 6.38 -4.51
CA LEU A 242 2.43 5.97 -3.48
C LEU A 242 1.36 5.02 -4.03
N GLY A 243 1.06 5.11 -5.34
CA GLY A 243 0.13 4.24 -6.05
C GLY A 243 0.66 2.83 -6.32
N ARG A 244 1.98 2.57 -6.14
CA ARG A 244 2.59 1.25 -6.36
C ARG A 244 3.92 1.12 -5.63
N ASN A 245 3.90 0.51 -4.46
CA ASN A 245 5.09 0.29 -3.64
C ASN A 245 5.84 -0.98 -4.04
N PHE A 246 7.12 -0.88 -4.36
CA PHE A 246 8.02 -1.98 -4.71
C PHE A 246 8.91 -2.44 -3.56
N LEU A 247 8.99 -1.68 -2.47
CA LEU A 247 9.85 -2.00 -1.33
C LEU A 247 9.28 -3.18 -0.54
N ALA A 248 10.15 -4.02 0.00
CA ALA A 248 9.77 -5.24 0.71
C ALA A 248 9.49 -4.98 2.21
N GLY A 249 8.53 -5.74 2.75
CA GLY A 249 8.22 -5.76 4.18
C GLY A 249 7.51 -4.49 4.68
N ARG A 250 7.18 -4.49 5.97
CA ARG A 250 6.53 -3.36 6.65
C ARG A 250 7.42 -2.12 6.73
N ILE A 251 8.73 -2.31 6.89
CA ILE A 251 9.70 -1.21 6.86
C ILE A 251 9.68 -0.56 5.48
N GLY A 252 9.69 -1.36 4.41
CA GLY A 252 9.56 -0.84 3.04
C GLY A 252 8.26 -0.07 2.81
N ASP A 253 7.15 -0.47 3.45
CA ASP A 253 5.89 0.28 3.38
C ASP A 253 6.01 1.66 4.05
N ALA A 254 6.64 1.73 5.22
CA ALA A 254 6.85 2.99 5.94
C ALA A 254 7.82 3.92 5.19
N VAL A 255 8.94 3.39 4.71
CA VAL A 255 9.94 4.14 3.95
C VAL A 255 9.35 4.69 2.65
N ASN A 256 8.60 3.87 1.89
CA ASN A 256 7.96 4.35 0.66
C ASN A 256 6.96 5.48 0.93
N ALA A 257 6.17 5.38 1.99
CA ALA A 257 5.25 6.43 2.37
C ALA A 257 5.98 7.74 2.66
N LEU A 258 7.02 7.72 3.50
CA LEU A 258 7.83 8.89 3.84
C LEU A 258 8.50 9.51 2.60
N LEU A 259 9.11 8.69 1.74
CA LEU A 259 9.76 9.16 0.51
C LEU A 259 8.75 9.79 -0.47
N CYS A 260 7.53 9.27 -0.54
CA CYS A 260 6.48 9.87 -1.38
C CYS A 260 6.09 11.27 -0.87
N GLY A 261 5.94 11.44 0.45
CA GLY A 261 5.67 12.75 1.06
C GLY A 261 6.82 13.74 0.87
N ALA A 262 8.06 13.31 1.11
CA ALA A 262 9.26 14.13 0.91
C ALA A 262 9.41 14.55 -0.57
N GLY A 263 9.26 13.62 -1.51
CA GLY A 263 9.33 13.90 -2.94
C GLY A 263 8.25 14.85 -3.42
N TYR A 264 7.04 14.76 -2.85
CA TYR A 264 5.97 15.71 -3.11
C TYR A 264 6.34 17.13 -2.64
N ASN A 265 6.85 17.28 -1.42
CA ASN A 265 7.28 18.56 -0.88
C ASN A 265 8.44 19.18 -1.68
N LEU A 266 9.44 18.38 -2.05
CA LEU A 266 10.54 18.85 -2.89
C LEU A 266 10.04 19.41 -4.23
N ARG A 267 9.05 18.76 -4.86
CA ARG A 267 8.43 19.25 -6.08
C ARG A 267 7.72 20.59 -5.88
N LEU A 268 6.98 20.75 -4.78
CA LEU A 268 6.34 22.02 -4.45
C LEU A 268 7.38 23.14 -4.28
N ILE A 269 8.47 22.88 -3.55
CA ILE A 269 9.56 23.83 -3.32
C ILE A 269 10.21 24.20 -4.66
N LEU A 270 10.52 23.23 -5.51
CA LEU A 270 11.11 23.48 -6.83
C LEU A 270 10.20 24.34 -7.72
N ASN A 271 8.88 24.06 -7.72
CA ASN A 271 7.92 24.86 -8.46
C ASN A 271 7.88 26.31 -7.95
N TYR A 272 7.88 26.49 -6.63
CA TYR A 272 7.92 27.82 -6.02
C TYR A 272 9.19 28.58 -6.36
N LEU A 273 10.35 27.92 -6.31
CA LEU A 273 11.64 28.53 -6.71
C LEU A 273 11.65 28.90 -8.20
N ALA A 274 11.08 28.05 -9.05
CA ALA A 274 10.97 28.35 -10.49
C ALA A 274 10.08 29.57 -10.75
N GLU A 275 9.00 29.75 -10.01
CA GLU A 275 8.14 30.95 -10.09
C GLU A 275 8.87 32.20 -9.63
N LEU A 276 9.62 32.15 -8.52
CA LEU A 276 10.45 33.25 -8.06
C LEU A 276 11.51 33.66 -9.10
N LEU A 277 12.20 32.68 -9.68
CA LEU A 277 13.18 32.94 -10.75
C LEU A 277 12.54 33.60 -11.97
N ARG A 278 11.39 33.12 -12.41
CA ARG A 278 10.64 33.76 -13.52
C ARG A 278 10.28 35.20 -13.21
N ALA A 279 9.77 35.48 -12.00
CA ALA A 279 9.44 36.83 -11.58
C ALA A 279 10.68 37.73 -11.55
N LEU A 280 11.83 37.23 -11.08
CA LEU A 280 13.10 37.95 -11.10
C LEU A 280 13.57 38.28 -12.55
N PHE A 281 13.50 37.30 -13.45
CA PHE A 281 13.86 37.54 -14.87
C PHE A 281 12.96 38.59 -15.53
N VAL A 282 11.65 38.55 -15.25
CA VAL A 282 10.72 39.59 -15.77
C VAL A 282 11.07 40.96 -15.22
N LEU A 283 11.39 41.07 -13.93
CA LEU A 283 11.81 42.33 -13.32
C LEU A 283 13.10 42.88 -13.95
N LEU A 284 14.13 42.04 -14.11
CA LEU A 284 15.39 42.44 -14.73
C LEU A 284 15.21 42.85 -16.19
N ALA A 285 14.39 42.13 -16.96
CA ALA A 285 14.10 42.49 -18.34
C ALA A 285 13.36 43.84 -18.46
N SER A 286 12.44 44.13 -17.52
CA SER A 286 11.73 45.43 -17.52
C SER A 286 12.65 46.60 -17.18
N THR A 287 13.62 46.40 -16.27
CA THR A 287 14.62 47.48 -15.94
C THR A 287 15.57 47.78 -17.08
N THR A 288 15.96 46.76 -17.88
CA THR A 288 16.85 46.99 -19.04
C THR A 288 16.14 47.71 -20.19
N LEU A 289 14.84 47.62 -20.34
CA LEU A 289 14.07 48.34 -21.34
C LEU A 289 13.87 49.83 -21.02
N THR A 290 13.85 50.19 -19.74
CA THR A 290 13.69 51.61 -19.30
C THR A 290 14.99 52.41 -19.33
N THR A 291 16.16 51.79 -19.51
CA THR A 291 17.49 52.44 -19.53
C THR A 291 18.05 52.69 -20.93
N ARG A 292 17.28 52.51 -22.02
CA ARG A 292 17.70 52.99 -23.37
C ARG A 292 17.48 54.51 -23.42
N PRO A 293 18.54 55.34 -23.48
CA PRO A 293 18.38 56.76 -23.76
C PRO A 293 17.92 56.92 -25.20
N ALA A 294 17.07 57.93 -25.42
CA ALA A 294 16.58 58.36 -26.73
C ALA A 294 17.69 58.85 -27.61
#